data_0313877fd0fb06e974530a946b94fc15
#
_entry.id   0313877fd0fb06e974530a946b94fc15
#
_cell.length_a   1.000
_cell.length_b   1.000
_cell.length_c   1.000
_cell.angle_alpha   90.00
_cell.angle_beta   90.00
_cell.angle_gamma   90.00
#
_symmetry.space_group_name_H-M   'P 1'
#
loop_
_entity.id
_entity.type
_entity.pdbx_description
1 polymer ?
#
loop_
_entity_poly.entity_id
_entity_poly.type
_entity_poly.pdbx_seq_one_letter_code
_entity_poly.pdbx_strand_id
1 'polypeptide(L)' 'MSVHTITMSPQQISALEEQLQGCEKRKTPPYARYQYRLSDCVITAYESGKVVFQGEGADL' A
#
# COMPACT_ATOMS: atom_id res chain seq x y z
N MET A 1 -3.35 -5.35 15.61
CA MET A 1 -3.24 -4.33 14.56
C MET A 1 -1.79 -3.92 14.42
N SER A 2 -1.22 -4.09 13.24
CA SER A 2 0.20 -3.77 12.99
C SER A 2 0.34 -2.74 11.89
N VAL A 3 1.39 -1.94 11.97
CA VAL A 3 1.72 -0.95 10.95
C VAL A 3 3.19 -1.14 10.58
N HIS A 4 3.45 -1.35 9.30
CA HIS A 4 4.80 -1.45 8.77
C HIS A 4 4.99 -0.41 7.67
N THR A 5 6.10 0.29 7.71
CA THR A 5 6.43 1.27 6.69
C THR A 5 7.77 0.88 6.08
N ILE A 6 7.80 0.77 4.75
CA ILE A 6 9.03 0.49 4.02
C ILE A 6 9.21 1.52 2.91
N THR A 7 10.45 1.71 2.48
CA THR A 7 10.76 2.60 1.37
C THR A 7 10.97 1.77 0.11
N MET A 8 10.32 2.17 -0.97
CA MET A 8 10.43 1.51 -2.26
C MET A 8 10.76 2.51 -3.34
N SER A 9 11.46 2.05 -4.39
CA SER A 9 11.69 2.87 -5.58
C SER A 9 10.37 3.03 -6.35
N PRO A 10 10.26 4.06 -7.22
CA PRO A 10 9.06 4.23 -8.04
C PRO A 10 8.73 3.00 -8.89
N GLN A 11 9.75 2.29 -9.37
CA GLN A 11 9.54 1.06 -10.14
C GLN A 11 8.93 -0.04 -9.27
N GLN A 12 9.40 -0.17 -8.04
CA GLN A 12 8.87 -1.15 -7.10
C GLN A 12 7.44 -0.83 -6.72
N ILE A 13 7.13 0.45 -6.54
CA ILE A 13 5.76 0.88 -6.21
C ILE A 13 4.81 0.56 -7.36
N SER A 14 5.24 0.81 -8.60
CA SER A 14 4.43 0.46 -9.78
C SER A 14 4.21 -1.04 -9.90
N ALA A 15 5.25 -1.83 -9.67
CA ALA A 15 5.15 -3.28 -9.70
C ALA A 15 4.20 -3.81 -8.62
N LEU A 16 4.23 -3.20 -7.45
CA LEU A 16 3.33 -3.55 -6.36
C LEU A 16 1.87 -3.25 -6.76
N GLU A 17 1.63 -2.12 -7.41
CA GLU A 17 0.28 -1.78 -7.86
C GLU A 17 -0.26 -2.83 -8.82
N GLU A 18 0.57 -3.35 -9.71
CA GLU A 18 0.16 -4.41 -10.63
C GLU A 18 -0.25 -5.68 -9.87
N GLN A 19 0.44 -5.98 -8.78
CA GLN A 19 0.10 -7.12 -7.92
C GLN A 19 -1.23 -6.90 -7.20
N LEU A 20 -1.61 -5.64 -7.00
CA LEU A 20 -2.84 -5.29 -6.31
C LEU A 20 -4.05 -5.13 -7.24
N GLN A 21 -3.89 -5.39 -8.53
CA GLN A 21 -5.00 -5.41 -9.47
C GLN A 21 -6.03 -6.43 -9.03
N GLY A 22 -7.29 -6.02 -8.99
CA GLY A 22 -8.36 -6.87 -8.49
C GLY A 22 -8.68 -6.67 -7.01
N CYS A 23 -7.82 -5.98 -6.27
CA CYS A 23 -8.10 -5.59 -4.90
C CYS A 23 -8.97 -4.32 -4.89
N GLU A 24 -9.66 -4.10 -3.78
CA GLU A 24 -10.51 -2.92 -3.64
C GLU A 24 -9.65 -1.67 -3.54
N LYS A 25 -9.80 -0.77 -4.51
CA LYS A 25 -9.10 0.50 -4.49
C LYS A 25 -9.89 1.50 -3.66
N ARG A 26 -9.24 2.08 -2.66
CA ARG A 26 -9.85 3.06 -1.80
C ARG A 26 -9.55 4.48 -2.28
N LYS A 27 -10.26 5.45 -1.71
CA LYS A 27 -9.99 6.85 -1.98
C LYS A 27 -8.55 7.17 -1.58
N THR A 28 -7.78 7.68 -2.53
CA THR A 28 -6.37 7.96 -2.32
C THR A 28 -6.19 9.17 -1.39
N PRO A 29 -5.45 9.02 -0.27
CA PRO A 29 -5.16 10.16 0.60
C PRO A 29 -4.27 11.19 -0.09
N PRO A 30 -4.19 12.43 0.42
CA PRO A 30 -3.25 13.43 -0.09
C PRO A 30 -1.83 12.88 -0.05
N TYR A 31 -1.05 13.19 -1.09
CA TYR A 31 0.36 12.76 -1.23
C TYR A 31 0.56 11.27 -1.41
N ALA A 32 -0.51 10.49 -1.56
CA ALA A 32 -0.41 9.07 -1.84
C ALA A 32 -0.62 8.81 -3.33
N ARG A 33 0.08 7.78 -3.85
CA ARG A 33 -0.10 7.33 -5.23
C ARG A 33 -1.34 6.47 -5.36
N TYR A 34 -1.56 5.58 -4.38
CA TYR A 34 -2.73 4.71 -4.34
C TYR A 34 -2.92 4.15 -2.94
N GLN A 35 -4.12 3.64 -2.72
CA GLN A 35 -4.45 2.90 -1.50
C GLN A 35 -5.36 1.75 -1.88
N TYR A 36 -4.97 0.54 -1.52
CA TYR A 36 -5.76 -0.67 -1.78
C TYR A 36 -6.09 -1.37 -0.48
N ARG A 37 -7.29 -1.93 -0.42
CA ARG A 37 -7.73 -2.69 0.73
C ARG A 37 -7.72 -4.17 0.39
N LEU A 38 -7.03 -4.95 1.20
CA LEU A 38 -7.07 -6.41 1.18
C LEU A 38 -8.00 -6.89 2.31
N SER A 39 -8.24 -8.20 2.37
CA SER A 39 -9.17 -8.75 3.36
C SER A 39 -8.76 -8.44 4.79
N ASP A 40 -7.47 -8.36 5.07
CA ASP A 40 -6.94 -8.20 6.43
C ASP A 40 -5.95 -7.06 6.59
N CYS A 41 -5.70 -6.31 5.51
CA CYS A 41 -4.78 -5.16 5.61
C CYS A 41 -5.08 -4.11 4.55
N VAL A 42 -4.51 -2.93 4.74
CA VAL A 42 -4.59 -1.82 3.80
C VAL A 42 -3.18 -1.41 3.41
N ILE A 43 -2.94 -1.24 2.12
CA ILE A 43 -1.64 -0.85 1.58
C ILE A 43 -1.76 0.55 1.01
N THR A 44 -0.95 1.48 1.50
CA THR A 44 -0.92 2.86 1.00
C THR A 44 0.49 3.18 0.51
N ALA A 45 0.59 3.56 -0.75
CA ALA A 45 1.87 3.97 -1.34
C ALA A 45 1.89 5.50 -1.46
N TYR A 46 2.92 6.13 -0.90
CA TYR A 46 3.07 7.58 -0.91
C TYR A 46 4.05 8.04 -2.00
N GLU A 47 3.85 9.26 -2.47
CA GLU A 47 4.71 9.83 -3.51
C GLU A 47 6.16 9.96 -3.07
N SER A 48 6.40 10.07 -1.76
CA SER A 48 7.76 10.14 -1.21
C SER A 48 8.53 8.82 -1.33
N GLY A 49 7.87 7.75 -1.75
CA GLY A 49 8.48 6.43 -1.86
C GLY A 49 8.19 5.52 -0.69
N LYS A 50 7.45 5.99 0.29
CA LYS A 50 7.09 5.18 1.46
C LYS A 50 5.82 4.39 1.18
N VAL A 51 5.83 3.13 1.60
CA VAL A 51 4.67 2.26 1.49
C VAL A 51 4.30 1.78 2.89
N VAL A 52 3.05 2.00 3.26
CA VAL A 52 2.54 1.67 4.60
C VAL A 52 1.59 0.49 4.50
N PHE A 53 1.85 -0.53 5.32
CA PHE A 53 1.00 -1.71 5.45
C PHE A 53 0.32 -1.65 6.82
N GLN A 54 -1.00 -1.59 6.85
CA GLN A 54 -1.78 -1.51 8.08
C GLN A 54 -2.77 -2.64 8.17
N GLY A 55 -2.90 -3.26 9.35
CA GLY A 55 -3.89 -4.29 9.61
C GLY A 55 -3.27 -5.55 10.17
N GLU A 56 -4.11 -6.54 10.47
CA GLU A 56 -3.66 -7.80 11.06
C GLU A 56 -2.79 -8.59 10.09
N GLY A 57 -3.13 -8.58 8.80
CA GLY A 57 -2.36 -9.28 7.77
C GLY A 57 -1.02 -8.63 7.45
N ALA A 58 -0.75 -7.43 7.95
CA ALA A 58 0.53 -6.77 7.75
C ALA A 58 1.64 -7.37 8.61
N ASP A 59 1.28 -8.21 9.55
CA ASP A 59 2.20 -8.76 10.55
C ASP A 59 2.67 -10.16 10.11
N LEU A 60 3.30 -10.22 8.98
CA LEU A 60 3.77 -11.49 8.41
C LEU A 60 5.24 -11.75 8.71
#